data_6fb772b46a8b04ca527dad45a51aac44
#
_entry.id   6fb772b46a8b04ca527dad45a51aac44
#
_cell.length_a   1.000
_cell.length_b   1.000
_cell.length_c   1.000
_cell.angle_alpha   90.00
_cell.angle_beta   90.00
_cell.angle_gamma   90.00
#
_symmetry.space_group_name_H-M   'P 1'
#
loop_
_entity.id
_entity.type
_entity.pdbx_description
1 polymer ?
#
loop_
_entity_poly.entity_id
_entity_poly.type
_entity_poly.pdbx_seq_one_letter_code
_entity_poly.pdbx_strand_id
1 'polypeptide(L)'
;MENELQCGNCELELTNEDEFCPRCGSIFDETVKCYKHESQSAEGVCVICNYAFCNKCGGFVNETFLCQEHEHYEVLQSLAVVGESKESYEIESLRNTLIGNGLHPFLFSGRNIPSTYLPSTEYSNQNALDLAIYGNGKIKILVPFSEVLEAENILSSGDDKPADHNL
;
A
#
# COMPACT_ATOMS: atom_id res chain seq x y z
N MET A 1 -5.42 -18.12 -29.65
CA MET A 1 -4.36 -17.27 -29.07
C MET A 1 -5.07 -16.14 -28.36
N GLU A 2 -5.23 -16.28 -27.05
CA GLU A 2 -5.75 -15.21 -26.22
C GLU A 2 -4.68 -14.13 -26.22
N ASN A 3 -5.02 -12.93 -26.69
CA ASN A 3 -4.14 -11.78 -26.55
C ASN A 3 -4.11 -11.44 -25.08
N GLU A 4 -3.06 -11.84 -24.39
CA GLU A 4 -2.76 -11.39 -23.05
C GLU A 4 -2.51 -9.88 -23.13
N LEU A 5 -3.47 -9.10 -22.60
CA LEU A 5 -3.32 -7.66 -22.45
C LEU A 5 -2.37 -7.40 -21.28
N GLN A 6 -1.34 -6.62 -21.53
CA GLN A 6 -0.39 -6.22 -20.49
C GLN A 6 -0.39 -4.70 -20.33
N CYS A 7 -0.25 -4.24 -19.10
CA CYS A 7 -0.07 -2.82 -18.80
C CYS A 7 1.27 -2.33 -19.35
N GLY A 8 1.23 -1.33 -20.21
CA GLY A 8 2.45 -0.76 -20.83
C GLY A 8 3.41 -0.08 -19.84
N ASN A 9 2.98 0.17 -18.59
CA ASN A 9 3.79 0.83 -17.55
C ASN A 9 4.41 -0.17 -16.57
N CYS A 10 3.67 -1.20 -16.13
CA CYS A 10 4.14 -2.12 -15.08
C CYS A 10 4.06 -3.60 -15.46
N GLU A 11 3.75 -3.90 -16.72
CA GLU A 11 3.71 -5.26 -17.30
C GLU A 11 2.74 -6.24 -16.59
N LEU A 12 1.82 -5.72 -15.77
CA LEU A 12 0.77 -6.54 -15.16
C LEU A 12 -0.14 -7.09 -16.26
N GLU A 13 -0.45 -8.38 -16.20
CA GLU A 13 -1.47 -9.00 -17.04
C GLU A 13 -2.84 -8.40 -16.70
N LEU A 14 -3.58 -8.00 -17.74
CA LEU A 14 -4.85 -7.31 -17.64
C LEU A 14 -5.94 -8.12 -18.33
N THR A 15 -7.17 -7.90 -17.90
CA THR A 15 -8.35 -8.42 -18.57
C THR A 15 -8.98 -7.36 -19.48
N ASN A 16 -9.88 -7.78 -20.38
CA ASN A 16 -10.62 -6.85 -21.22
C ASN A 16 -11.66 -6.00 -20.44
N GLU A 17 -11.84 -6.31 -19.16
CA GLU A 17 -12.77 -5.61 -18.26
C GLU A 17 -12.08 -4.51 -17.43
N ASP A 18 -10.74 -4.48 -17.44
CA ASP A 18 -9.96 -3.50 -16.69
C ASP A 18 -9.97 -2.15 -17.42
N GLU A 19 -10.57 -1.14 -16.82
CA GLU A 19 -10.56 0.24 -17.31
C GLU A 19 -9.25 0.97 -16.98
N PHE A 20 -8.53 0.50 -15.97
CA PHE A 20 -7.22 1.00 -15.55
C PHE A 20 -6.39 -0.12 -14.91
N CYS A 21 -5.10 0.09 -14.80
CA CYS A 21 -4.20 -0.89 -14.16
C CYS A 21 -4.34 -0.83 -12.63
N PRO A 22 -4.78 -1.91 -11.95
CA PRO A 22 -4.95 -1.90 -10.50
C PRO A 22 -3.63 -1.83 -9.72
N ARG A 23 -2.49 -2.11 -10.37
CA ARG A 23 -1.18 -2.04 -9.75
C ARG A 23 -0.57 -0.64 -9.81
N CYS A 24 -0.63 0.02 -10.94
CA CYS A 24 0.07 1.30 -11.13
C CYS A 24 -0.87 2.50 -11.39
N GLY A 25 -2.17 2.27 -11.61
CA GLY A 25 -3.13 3.33 -11.86
C GLY A 25 -3.10 3.93 -13.27
N SER A 26 -2.34 3.34 -14.21
CA SER A 26 -2.37 3.77 -15.62
C SER A 26 -3.73 3.56 -16.22
N ILE A 27 -4.29 4.58 -16.89
CA ILE A 27 -5.56 4.52 -17.61
C ILE A 27 -5.31 4.09 -19.06
N PHE A 28 -6.31 3.41 -19.64
CA PHE A 28 -6.25 2.91 -21.02
C PHE A 28 -7.13 3.72 -21.97
N ASP A 29 -7.99 4.60 -21.44
CA ASP A 29 -8.91 5.45 -22.21
C ASP A 29 -8.64 6.94 -21.93
N GLU A 30 -8.27 7.69 -22.96
CA GLU A 30 -8.01 9.13 -22.90
C GLU A 30 -9.28 9.97 -22.63
N THR A 31 -10.47 9.38 -22.71
CA THR A 31 -11.73 10.06 -22.44
C THR A 31 -12.04 10.24 -20.96
N VAL A 32 -11.34 9.52 -20.09
CA VAL A 32 -11.52 9.59 -18.63
C VAL A 32 -11.22 11.00 -18.13
N LYS A 33 -12.13 11.55 -17.32
CA LYS A 33 -12.00 12.90 -16.75
C LYS A 33 -11.58 12.86 -15.30
N CYS A 34 -10.90 13.94 -14.89
CA CYS A 34 -10.51 14.14 -13.51
C CYS A 34 -11.73 14.26 -12.61
N TYR A 35 -11.74 13.52 -11.49
CA TYR A 35 -12.79 13.56 -10.49
C TYR A 35 -13.07 14.97 -9.92
N LYS A 36 -11.99 15.78 -9.75
CA LYS A 36 -12.10 17.16 -9.23
C LYS A 36 -12.24 18.21 -10.33
N HIS A 37 -11.90 17.90 -11.58
CA HIS A 37 -11.90 18.84 -12.71
C HIS A 37 -12.50 18.21 -13.96
N GLU A 38 -13.82 18.25 -14.08
CA GLU A 38 -14.59 17.59 -15.16
C GLU A 38 -14.16 17.99 -16.59
N SER A 39 -13.56 19.17 -16.76
CA SER A 39 -13.07 19.65 -18.06
C SER A 39 -11.65 19.17 -18.39
N GLN A 40 -10.93 18.55 -17.44
CA GLN A 40 -9.56 18.08 -17.62
C GLN A 40 -9.52 16.57 -17.77
N SER A 41 -8.71 16.08 -18.69
CA SER A 41 -8.44 14.64 -18.80
C SER A 41 -7.66 14.15 -17.58
N ALA A 42 -7.96 12.94 -17.17
CA ALA A 42 -7.20 12.30 -16.11
C ALA A 42 -5.85 11.82 -16.62
N GLU A 43 -4.85 11.82 -15.76
CA GLU A 43 -3.51 11.30 -15.98
C GLU A 43 -3.39 9.85 -15.49
N GLY A 44 -4.13 9.53 -14.42
CA GLY A 44 -4.15 8.21 -13.83
C GLY A 44 -5.27 8.05 -12.81
N VAL A 45 -5.44 6.82 -12.35
CA VAL A 45 -6.37 6.45 -11.27
C VAL A 45 -5.55 6.21 -9.99
N CYS A 46 -5.93 6.86 -8.91
CA CYS A 46 -5.32 6.61 -7.62
C CYS A 46 -5.62 5.17 -7.17
N VAL A 47 -4.58 4.37 -6.99
CA VAL A 47 -4.71 2.94 -6.65
C VAL A 47 -5.33 2.67 -5.26
N ILE A 48 -5.43 3.72 -4.41
CA ILE A 48 -5.99 3.62 -3.06
C ILE A 48 -7.50 3.95 -3.07
N CYS A 49 -7.90 5.09 -3.65
CA CYS A 49 -9.31 5.50 -3.65
C CYS A 49 -10.06 5.17 -4.94
N ASN A 50 -9.39 4.68 -5.98
CA ASN A 50 -9.94 4.31 -7.28
C ASN A 50 -10.64 5.45 -8.04
N TYR A 51 -10.28 6.72 -7.77
CA TYR A 51 -10.74 7.87 -8.53
C TYR A 51 -9.68 8.33 -9.53
N ALA A 52 -10.13 8.80 -10.69
CA ALA A 52 -9.28 9.33 -11.73
C ALA A 52 -8.91 10.80 -11.47
N PHE A 53 -7.64 11.16 -11.65
CA PHE A 53 -7.15 12.51 -11.38
C PHE A 53 -6.24 13.02 -12.50
N CYS A 54 -6.30 14.34 -12.76
CA CYS A 54 -5.36 15.03 -13.62
C CYS A 54 -4.02 15.27 -12.91
N ASN A 55 -3.02 15.72 -13.65
CA ASN A 55 -1.67 16.01 -13.15
C ASN A 55 -1.59 17.11 -12.07
N LYS A 56 -2.68 17.88 -11.87
CA LYS A 56 -2.78 18.86 -10.77
C LYS A 56 -3.30 18.25 -9.47
N CYS A 57 -3.95 17.09 -9.54
CA CYS A 57 -4.61 16.45 -8.40
C CYS A 57 -3.92 15.16 -7.97
N GLY A 58 -2.94 14.69 -8.72
CA GLY A 58 -2.18 13.49 -8.43
C GLY A 58 -1.00 13.34 -9.37
N GLY A 59 -0.22 12.28 -9.16
CA GLY A 59 0.96 11.99 -9.97
C GLY A 59 1.50 10.58 -9.71
N PHE A 60 2.48 10.19 -10.51
CA PHE A 60 3.18 8.92 -10.33
C PHE A 60 4.27 9.04 -9.27
N VAL A 61 4.20 8.21 -8.24
CA VAL A 61 5.21 8.05 -7.19
C VAL A 61 5.68 6.60 -7.24
N ASN A 62 6.96 6.37 -7.51
CA ASN A 62 7.53 5.02 -7.69
C ASN A 62 6.69 4.15 -8.65
N GLU A 63 6.40 4.70 -9.83
CA GLU A 63 5.61 4.04 -10.90
C GLU A 63 4.14 3.76 -10.54
N THR A 64 3.64 4.27 -9.42
CA THR A 64 2.26 4.11 -8.95
C THR A 64 1.56 5.45 -8.88
N PHE A 65 0.37 5.57 -9.46
CA PHE A 65 -0.38 6.82 -9.45
C PHE A 65 -1.14 7.00 -8.14
N LEU A 66 -0.86 8.11 -7.46
CA LEU A 66 -1.51 8.50 -6.21
C LEU A 66 -2.10 9.91 -6.34
N CYS A 67 -3.26 10.15 -5.74
CA CYS A 67 -3.80 11.51 -5.62
C CYS A 67 -3.12 12.27 -4.47
N GLN A 68 -3.29 13.59 -4.44
CA GLN A 68 -2.70 14.45 -3.39
C GLN A 68 -3.09 14.03 -1.96
N GLU A 69 -4.26 13.44 -1.77
CA GLU A 69 -4.69 12.96 -0.44
C GLU A 69 -3.94 11.70 -0.02
N HIS A 70 -3.47 10.91 -0.99
CA HIS A 70 -2.79 9.63 -0.75
C HIS A 70 -1.31 9.61 -1.13
N GLU A 71 -0.73 10.72 -1.59
CA GLU A 71 0.69 10.81 -1.97
C GLU A 71 1.65 10.60 -0.78
N HIS A 72 1.14 10.73 0.45
CA HIS A 72 1.91 10.52 1.66
C HIS A 72 2.18 9.04 1.98
N TYR A 73 1.45 8.10 1.35
CA TYR A 73 1.70 6.69 1.56
C TYR A 73 2.99 6.23 0.92
N GLU A 74 3.79 5.51 1.67
CA GLU A 74 4.88 4.73 1.10
C GLU A 74 4.31 3.48 0.44
N VAL A 75 4.56 3.35 -0.86
CA VAL A 75 4.06 2.22 -1.66
C VAL A 75 5.20 1.30 -2.07
N LEU A 76 4.93 0.01 -2.03
CA LEU A 76 5.88 -1.03 -2.42
C LEU A 76 5.14 -2.10 -3.22
N GLN A 77 5.40 -2.19 -4.51
CA GLN A 77 4.69 -3.08 -5.45
C GLN A 77 3.17 -2.79 -5.43
N SER A 78 2.33 -3.71 -4.94
CA SER A 78 0.88 -3.53 -4.84
C SER A 78 0.41 -3.32 -3.40
N LEU A 79 1.30 -2.90 -2.52
CA LEU A 79 1.09 -2.73 -1.08
C LEU A 79 1.38 -1.30 -0.66
N ALA A 80 0.69 -0.81 0.37
CA ALA A 80 0.97 0.47 1.01
C ALA A 80 1.26 0.28 2.51
N VAL A 81 2.19 1.07 3.03
CA VAL A 81 2.52 1.09 4.46
C VAL A 81 1.42 1.82 5.22
N VAL A 82 0.80 1.14 6.19
CA VAL A 82 -0.26 1.69 7.05
C VAL A 82 0.17 1.84 8.51
N GLY A 83 1.36 1.37 8.85
CA GLY A 83 1.92 1.52 10.19
C GLY A 83 3.38 1.12 10.26
N GLU A 84 4.10 1.70 11.22
CA GLU A 84 5.50 1.35 11.48
C GLU A 84 5.82 1.49 12.97
N SER A 85 6.65 0.60 13.50
CA SER A 85 7.23 0.72 14.85
C SER A 85 8.58 0.02 14.92
N LYS A 86 9.38 0.41 15.93
CA LYS A 86 10.60 -0.31 16.32
C LYS A 86 10.31 -1.47 17.27
N GLU A 87 9.15 -1.44 17.91
CA GLU A 87 8.75 -2.39 18.93
C GLU A 87 7.95 -3.53 18.31
N SER A 88 8.48 -4.74 18.40
CA SER A 88 7.86 -5.94 17.80
C SER A 88 6.46 -6.19 18.33
N TYR A 89 6.24 -5.96 19.63
CA TYR A 89 4.92 -6.21 20.26
C TYR A 89 3.84 -5.25 19.75
N GLU A 90 4.19 -3.99 19.47
CA GLU A 90 3.26 -3.02 18.89
C GLU A 90 2.83 -3.45 17.49
N ILE A 91 3.80 -3.81 16.67
CA ILE A 91 3.56 -4.29 15.30
C ILE A 91 2.71 -5.56 15.30
N GLU A 92 2.99 -6.51 16.18
CA GLU A 92 2.19 -7.73 16.31
C GLU A 92 0.76 -7.43 16.76
N SER A 93 0.58 -6.48 17.68
CA SER A 93 -0.74 -6.03 18.12
C SER A 93 -1.53 -5.40 16.98
N LEU A 94 -0.93 -4.46 16.24
CA LEU A 94 -1.56 -3.82 15.07
C LEU A 94 -1.90 -4.85 13.99
N ARG A 95 -0.96 -5.74 13.69
CA ARG A 95 -1.18 -6.82 12.72
C ARG A 95 -2.37 -7.70 13.11
N ASN A 96 -2.43 -8.14 14.37
CA ASN A 96 -3.51 -8.99 14.85
C ASN A 96 -4.86 -8.27 14.82
N THR A 97 -4.88 -6.96 15.08
CA THR A 97 -6.08 -6.13 14.96
C THR A 97 -6.57 -6.11 13.52
N LEU A 98 -5.68 -5.90 12.54
CA LEU A 98 -6.05 -5.91 11.12
C LEU A 98 -6.55 -7.27 10.67
N ILE A 99 -5.87 -8.37 11.04
CA ILE A 99 -6.29 -9.74 10.72
C ILE A 99 -7.65 -10.06 11.36
N GLY A 100 -7.87 -9.64 12.60
CA GLY A 100 -9.14 -9.82 13.30
C GLY A 100 -10.33 -9.12 12.64
N ASN A 101 -10.06 -8.10 11.83
CA ASN A 101 -11.05 -7.38 11.01
C ASN A 101 -11.11 -7.90 9.56
N GLY A 102 -10.42 -8.98 9.23
CA GLY A 102 -10.50 -9.62 7.92
C GLY A 102 -9.53 -9.08 6.86
N LEU A 103 -8.60 -8.21 7.25
CA LEU A 103 -7.58 -7.64 6.36
C LEU A 103 -6.35 -8.55 6.25
N HIS A 104 -5.53 -8.31 5.24
CA HIS A 104 -4.38 -9.14 4.88
C HIS A 104 -3.05 -8.37 5.06
N PRO A 105 -2.62 -8.06 6.29
CA PRO A 105 -1.39 -7.31 6.52
C PRO A 105 -0.14 -8.16 6.32
N PHE A 106 0.87 -7.55 5.71
CA PHE A 106 2.22 -8.08 5.55
C PHE A 106 3.19 -7.30 6.44
N LEU A 107 4.16 -7.99 7.02
CA LEU A 107 5.23 -7.34 7.77
C LEU A 107 6.48 -7.22 6.89
N PHE A 108 7.06 -6.04 6.91
CA PHE A 108 8.30 -5.74 6.23
C PHE A 108 9.32 -5.16 7.23
N SER A 109 10.46 -5.83 7.38
CA SER A 109 11.52 -5.42 8.29
C SER A 109 12.81 -5.13 7.52
N GLY A 110 12.90 -4.00 6.84
CA GLY A 110 14.13 -3.50 6.19
C GLY A 110 14.93 -4.44 5.26
N ARG A 111 14.57 -5.69 5.22
CA ARG A 111 15.11 -6.71 4.32
C ARG A 111 14.07 -6.93 3.25
N ASN A 112 14.32 -6.58 2.03
CA ASN A 112 13.45 -6.59 0.85
C ASN A 112 12.55 -7.85 0.61
N ILE A 113 12.12 -8.56 1.67
CA ILE A 113 11.31 -9.77 1.58
C ILE A 113 10.23 -9.71 2.67
N PRO A 114 8.94 -9.78 2.32
CA PRO A 114 7.86 -9.96 3.29
C PRO A 114 8.11 -11.21 4.16
N SER A 115 8.09 -11.06 5.47
CA SER A 115 8.44 -12.14 6.42
C SER A 115 7.54 -13.37 6.32
N THR A 116 6.36 -13.25 5.71
CA THR A 116 5.44 -14.36 5.41
C THR A 116 5.97 -15.37 4.39
N TYR A 117 6.98 -15.01 3.60
CA TYR A 117 7.57 -15.89 2.57
C TYR A 117 8.87 -16.58 3.02
N LEU A 118 9.34 -16.35 4.26
CA LEU A 118 10.58 -16.92 4.74
C LEU A 118 10.31 -18.12 5.64
N PRO A 119 10.83 -19.30 5.31
CA PRO A 119 10.86 -20.42 6.25
C PRO A 119 11.70 -20.02 7.47
N SER A 120 11.19 -20.27 8.64
CA SER A 120 11.60 -19.75 9.95
C SER A 120 13.00 -20.18 10.43
N THR A 121 13.83 -20.82 9.63
CA THR A 121 15.05 -21.50 10.09
C THR A 121 16.40 -20.97 9.58
N GLU A 122 16.44 -20.01 8.64
CA GLU A 122 17.73 -19.59 8.04
C GLU A 122 18.18 -18.15 8.33
N TYR A 123 17.46 -17.38 9.14
CA TYR A 123 17.71 -15.93 9.28
C TYR A 123 18.32 -15.47 10.60
N SER A 124 18.91 -16.35 11.39
CA SER A 124 19.50 -15.97 12.68
C SER A 124 20.86 -15.26 12.60
N ASN A 125 21.48 -15.12 11.42
CA ASN A 125 22.87 -14.66 11.30
C ASN A 125 23.15 -13.58 10.25
N GLN A 126 22.19 -12.80 9.79
CA GLN A 126 22.50 -11.63 8.94
C GLN A 126 22.53 -10.35 9.76
N ASN A 127 23.70 -9.78 9.73
CA ASN A 127 24.30 -8.71 10.51
C ASN A 127 23.46 -7.44 10.71
N ALA A 128 23.65 -6.83 11.89
CA ALA A 128 23.23 -5.48 12.26
C ALA A 128 23.55 -4.37 11.21
N LEU A 129 24.45 -4.67 10.26
CA LEU A 129 24.83 -3.77 9.17
C LEU A 129 23.70 -3.60 8.15
N ASP A 130 22.91 -4.66 7.87
CA ASP A 130 21.76 -4.58 6.96
C ASP A 130 20.62 -3.77 7.58
N LEU A 131 20.49 -3.79 8.91
CA LEU A 131 19.50 -2.98 9.63
C LEU A 131 19.81 -1.46 9.53
N ALA A 132 21.10 -1.11 9.49
CA ALA A 132 21.54 0.27 9.39
C ALA A 132 21.45 0.84 7.97
N ILE A 133 21.52 -0.02 6.95
CA ILE A 133 21.49 0.40 5.53
C ILE A 133 20.05 0.54 5.01
N TYR A 134 19.09 -0.26 5.50
CA TYR A 134 17.73 -0.35 4.95
C TYR A 134 16.63 0.26 5.83
N GLY A 135 16.97 1.17 6.69
CA GLY A 135 16.02 1.95 7.47
C GLY A 135 16.04 1.63 8.96
N ASN A 136 16.24 2.60 9.72
CA ASN A 136 16.15 2.84 11.18
C ASN A 136 15.65 1.72 12.12
N GLY A 137 15.75 0.44 11.73
CA GLY A 137 15.29 -0.71 12.50
C GLY A 137 13.77 -0.75 12.73
N LYS A 138 12.99 -0.03 11.93
CA LYS A 138 11.52 -0.06 12.02
C LYS A 138 10.97 -1.26 11.26
N ILE A 139 9.96 -1.87 11.83
CA ILE A 139 9.10 -2.86 11.17
C ILE A 139 7.91 -2.11 10.61
N LYS A 140 7.57 -2.37 9.35
CA LYS A 140 6.43 -1.77 8.66
C LYS A 140 5.31 -2.78 8.47
N ILE A 141 4.07 -2.32 8.60
CA ILE A 141 2.87 -3.08 8.23
C ILE A 141 2.40 -2.55 6.90
N LEU A 142 2.25 -3.44 5.93
CA LEU A 142 1.73 -3.14 4.61
C LEU A 142 0.43 -3.90 4.38
N VAL A 143 -0.49 -3.26 3.66
CA VAL A 143 -1.72 -3.91 3.20
C VAL A 143 -1.88 -3.70 1.69
N PRO A 144 -2.67 -4.56 0.99
CA PRO A 144 -3.06 -4.32 -0.39
C PRO A 144 -3.70 -2.94 -0.56
N PHE A 145 -3.53 -2.30 -1.71
CA PHE A 145 -4.09 -0.97 -1.96
C PHE A 145 -5.59 -0.88 -1.69
N SER A 146 -6.34 -1.94 -2.01
CA SER A 146 -7.78 -2.02 -1.76
C SER A 146 -8.18 -2.01 -0.28
N GLU A 147 -7.24 -2.29 0.63
CA GLU A 147 -7.49 -2.41 2.06
C GLU A 147 -6.98 -1.19 2.86
N VAL A 148 -6.29 -0.24 2.21
CA VAL A 148 -5.64 0.89 2.89
C VAL A 148 -6.61 1.73 3.69
N LEU A 149 -7.72 2.17 3.08
CA LEU A 149 -8.70 3.05 3.74
C LEU A 149 -9.41 2.36 4.90
N GLU A 150 -9.66 1.07 4.78
CA GLU A 150 -10.25 0.28 5.86
C GLU A 150 -9.25 0.07 7.01
N ALA A 151 -7.99 -0.22 6.68
CA ALA A 151 -6.91 -0.33 7.65
C ALA A 151 -6.72 0.96 8.46
N GLU A 152 -6.73 2.13 7.80
CA GLU A 152 -6.68 3.42 8.49
C GLU A 152 -7.84 3.63 9.46
N ASN A 153 -9.05 3.33 9.03
CA ASN A 153 -10.23 3.46 9.88
C ASN A 153 -10.13 2.57 11.13
N ILE A 154 -9.66 1.34 10.98
CA ILE A 154 -9.48 0.39 12.09
C ILE A 154 -8.41 0.90 13.06
N LEU A 155 -7.25 1.31 12.54
CA LEU A 155 -6.13 1.76 13.36
C LEU A 155 -6.44 3.08 14.08
N SER A 156 -7.11 4.02 13.42
CA SER A 156 -7.53 5.29 14.04
C SER A 156 -8.59 5.11 15.12
N SER A 157 -9.48 4.13 14.99
CA SER A 157 -10.53 3.83 15.97
C SER A 157 -9.98 3.15 17.23
N GLY A 158 -8.77 2.57 17.16
CA GLY A 158 -8.11 1.91 18.29
C GLY A 158 -7.46 2.86 19.30
N ASP A 159 -7.18 4.10 18.91
CA ASP A 159 -6.51 5.09 19.77
C ASP A 159 -7.45 5.78 20.78
N ASP A 160 -8.76 5.61 20.66
CA ASP A 160 -9.78 6.23 21.53
C ASP A 160 -10.21 5.36 22.74
N LYS A 161 -9.36 4.44 23.24
CA LYS A 161 -9.63 3.84 24.55
C LYS A 161 -9.04 4.72 25.65
N PRO A 162 -9.87 5.45 26.43
CA PRO A 162 -9.40 6.08 27.66
C PRO A 162 -8.89 4.97 28.60
N ALA A 163 -7.69 5.15 29.11
CA ALA A 163 -7.16 4.34 30.18
C ALA A 163 -8.11 4.47 31.38
N ASP A 164 -8.94 3.47 31.60
CA ASP A 164 -9.71 3.34 32.85
C ASP A 164 -8.69 3.02 33.97
N HIS A 165 -8.20 4.11 34.56
CA HIS A 165 -7.62 4.06 35.88
C HIS A 165 -8.75 3.91 36.89
N ASN A 166 -9.12 2.68 37.21
CA ASN A 166 -9.81 2.40 38.45
C ASN A 166 -8.86 1.71 39.44
N LEU A 167 -8.66 2.42 40.51
CA LEU A 167 -8.06 2.11 41.81
C LEU A 167 -8.44 0.73 42.36
#